data_e8ceb4af611bb39627720b2a3fa78548
#
_entry.id   e8ceb4af611bb39627720b2a3fa78548
#
_cell.length_a   1.000
_cell.length_b   1.000
_cell.length_c   1.000
_cell.angle_alpha   90.00
_cell.angle_beta   90.00
_cell.angle_gamma   90.00
#
_symmetry.space_group_name_H-M   'P 1'
#
loop_
_entity.id
_entity.type
_entity.pdbx_description
1 polymer ?
#
loop_
_entity_poly.entity_id
_entity_poly.type
_entity_poly.pdbx_seq_one_letter_code
_entity_poly.pdbx_strand_id
1 'polypeptide(L)'
;MYKKPVKHSFKVFSEHLKNETFEKVLLMYGVEQYLVKWAVETLVKKYVNPATASMDYVLLEGEETSCSRIIEAAETFSMFSARRIVWVRNFKPLLSDSARGFSKEEIKELANYIKESNEQTILIFSAEEVKMTTVLSAALKKSAQCYDFDKIDKAEFSSFAKKRFKQAGVEIGPAALSLLIEETGYFNKESDYRLFHFANDIQKVIAHSDGVRITEEDILRTVSGDLETFVFDMLDAITANKKDKAFQILYNILYSGKDAFSIIGVIVSQFELLLSVKELRDDGLDLSAMHKKLGGSEFRIKKLMPYASKYTQKKLKETLSAIYEVDRQIKTGLLDSQMALELFIAGI
;
A
#
# COMPACT_ATOMS: atom_id res chain seq x y z
N MET A 1 21.77 -3.97 -26.38
CA MET A 1 21.60 -5.12 -25.46
C MET A 1 20.30 -4.90 -24.69
N TYR A 2 19.24 -5.66 -24.99
CA TYR A 2 18.02 -5.67 -24.20
C TYR A 2 18.35 -6.26 -22.82
N LYS A 3 18.30 -5.46 -21.75
CA LYS A 3 18.32 -5.99 -20.38
C LYS A 3 17.09 -6.86 -20.23
N LYS A 4 17.27 -8.17 -19.93
CA LYS A 4 16.14 -9.03 -19.53
C LYS A 4 15.42 -8.32 -18.37
N PRO A 5 14.08 -8.26 -18.39
CA PRO A 5 13.33 -7.68 -17.28
C PRO A 5 13.73 -8.41 -15.99
N VAL A 6 14.10 -7.65 -14.98
CA VAL A 6 14.44 -8.18 -13.66
C VAL A 6 13.19 -8.85 -13.11
N LYS A 7 13.25 -10.16 -12.83
CA LYS A 7 12.12 -10.88 -12.23
C LYS A 7 11.82 -10.31 -10.87
N HIS A 8 10.55 -10.07 -10.58
CA HIS A 8 10.12 -9.64 -9.25
C HIS A 8 10.50 -10.68 -8.19
N SER A 9 10.89 -10.22 -7.00
CA SER A 9 11.41 -11.08 -5.93
C SER A 9 10.46 -12.20 -5.51
N PHE A 10 9.13 -12.01 -5.60
CA PHE A 10 8.20 -13.10 -5.29
C PHE A 10 8.31 -14.28 -6.25
N LYS A 11 8.66 -14.05 -7.52
CA LYS A 11 8.92 -15.14 -8.51
C LYS A 11 10.22 -15.84 -8.20
N VAL A 12 11.27 -15.09 -7.86
CA VAL A 12 12.57 -15.63 -7.44
C VAL A 12 12.40 -16.47 -6.17
N PHE A 13 11.66 -15.95 -5.17
CA PHE A 13 11.32 -16.69 -3.97
C PHE A 13 10.57 -17.99 -4.26
N SER A 14 9.57 -17.94 -5.17
CA SER A 14 8.82 -19.13 -5.57
C SER A 14 9.68 -20.18 -6.28
N GLU A 15 10.69 -19.77 -7.06
CA GLU A 15 11.67 -20.65 -7.67
C GLU A 15 12.56 -21.31 -6.61
N HIS A 16 13.08 -20.54 -5.63
CA HIS A 16 13.85 -21.08 -4.51
C HIS A 16 13.02 -22.04 -3.65
N LEU A 17 11.73 -21.72 -3.44
CA LEU A 17 10.80 -22.60 -2.73
C LEU A 17 10.62 -23.95 -3.42
N LYS A 18 10.50 -23.93 -4.75
CA LYS A 18 10.34 -25.14 -5.57
C LYS A 18 11.61 -25.98 -5.59
N ASN A 19 12.77 -25.33 -5.66
CA ASN A 19 14.07 -25.99 -5.78
C ASN A 19 14.73 -26.26 -4.42
N GLU A 20 14.10 -25.82 -3.31
CA GLU A 20 14.63 -25.95 -1.94
C GLU A 20 16.01 -25.32 -1.73
N THR A 21 16.26 -24.21 -2.42
CA THR A 21 17.55 -23.52 -2.44
C THR A 21 17.56 -22.28 -1.56
N PHE A 22 17.06 -22.39 -0.30
CA PHE A 22 17.11 -21.32 0.66
C PHE A 22 18.39 -21.35 1.48
N GLU A 23 19.02 -20.19 1.58
CA GLU A 23 20.08 -19.95 2.54
C GLU A 23 19.53 -19.94 3.98
N LYS A 24 20.44 -20.05 4.94
CA LYS A 24 20.13 -20.03 6.36
C LYS A 24 19.72 -18.64 6.88
N VAL A 25 20.08 -17.57 6.18
CA VAL A 25 19.67 -16.21 6.51
C VAL A 25 18.99 -15.57 5.32
N LEU A 26 17.84 -14.94 5.56
CA LEU A 26 17.05 -14.25 4.56
C LEU A 26 16.81 -12.80 4.98
N LEU A 27 16.93 -11.87 4.03
CA LEU A 27 16.50 -10.48 4.18
C LEU A 27 15.33 -10.22 3.23
N MET A 28 14.17 -9.92 3.80
CA MET A 28 12.93 -9.64 3.06
C MET A 28 12.50 -8.20 3.33
N TYR A 29 12.47 -7.37 2.32
CA TYR A 29 12.10 -5.96 2.49
C TYR A 29 11.27 -5.45 1.31
N GLY A 30 10.73 -4.24 1.44
CA GLY A 30 9.93 -3.59 0.41
C GLY A 30 8.52 -3.24 0.89
N VAL A 31 7.85 -2.44 0.09
CA VAL A 31 6.54 -1.87 0.43
C VAL A 31 5.41 -2.90 0.51
N GLU A 32 5.57 -4.05 -0.14
CA GLU A 32 4.56 -5.10 -0.15
C GLU A 32 4.74 -6.10 1.01
N GLN A 33 4.49 -5.63 2.23
CA GLN A 33 4.56 -6.44 3.45
C GLN A 33 3.60 -7.64 3.43
N TYR A 34 2.57 -7.59 2.61
CA TYR A 34 1.71 -8.75 2.33
C TYR A 34 2.49 -9.91 1.72
N LEU A 35 3.40 -9.63 0.78
CA LEU A 35 4.24 -10.66 0.15
C LEU A 35 5.33 -11.16 1.10
N VAL A 36 5.88 -10.29 1.95
CA VAL A 36 6.81 -10.69 3.02
C VAL A 36 6.13 -11.71 3.95
N LYS A 37 4.94 -11.36 4.45
CA LYS A 37 4.16 -12.25 5.32
C LYS A 37 3.84 -13.57 4.63
N TRP A 38 3.36 -13.52 3.40
CA TRP A 38 3.08 -14.71 2.59
C TRP A 38 4.32 -15.61 2.42
N ALA A 39 5.48 -15.02 2.17
CA ALA A 39 6.73 -15.76 2.00
C ALA A 39 7.13 -16.48 3.29
N VAL A 40 7.07 -15.78 4.44
CA VAL A 40 7.37 -16.38 5.75
C VAL A 40 6.38 -17.49 6.10
N GLU A 41 5.07 -17.26 5.97
CA GLU A 41 4.04 -18.28 6.21
C GLU A 41 4.22 -19.52 5.32
N THR A 42 4.67 -19.31 4.09
CA THR A 42 4.95 -20.42 3.16
C THR A 42 6.17 -21.22 3.62
N LEU A 43 7.22 -20.58 4.13
CA LEU A 43 8.38 -21.27 4.71
C LEU A 43 7.99 -22.03 5.98
N VAL A 44 7.21 -21.41 6.87
CA VAL A 44 6.69 -22.07 8.08
C VAL A 44 5.91 -23.32 7.70
N LYS A 45 4.96 -23.22 6.77
CA LYS A 45 4.15 -24.34 6.31
C LYS A 45 4.99 -25.46 5.70
N LYS A 46 6.13 -25.13 5.08
CA LYS A 46 6.99 -26.11 4.42
C LYS A 46 7.92 -26.81 5.39
N TYR A 47 8.54 -26.09 6.32
CA TYR A 47 9.65 -26.59 7.11
C TYR A 47 9.32 -26.88 8.58
N VAL A 48 8.27 -26.28 9.13
CA VAL A 48 7.88 -26.42 10.53
C VAL A 48 6.78 -27.47 10.66
N ASN A 49 6.96 -28.39 11.61
CA ASN A 49 5.92 -29.36 11.94
C ASN A 49 4.76 -28.65 12.65
N PRO A 50 3.51 -28.77 12.16
CA PRO A 50 2.35 -28.12 12.78
C PRO A 50 2.16 -28.46 14.27
N ALA A 51 2.53 -29.67 14.70
CA ALA A 51 2.40 -30.09 16.10
C ALA A 51 3.38 -29.38 17.04
N THR A 52 4.51 -28.87 16.54
CA THR A 52 5.55 -28.18 17.30
C THR A 52 5.76 -26.73 16.86
N ALA A 53 4.82 -26.18 16.11
CA ALA A 53 4.92 -24.83 15.54
C ALA A 53 5.19 -23.75 16.60
N SER A 54 4.62 -23.86 17.80
CA SER A 54 4.87 -22.92 18.92
C SER A 54 6.31 -22.93 19.44
N MET A 55 7.07 -24.00 19.16
CA MET A 55 8.47 -24.12 19.55
C MET A 55 9.42 -23.78 18.40
N ASP A 56 9.07 -24.18 17.18
CA ASP A 56 9.93 -24.14 16.02
C ASP A 56 9.72 -22.92 15.11
N TYR A 57 8.66 -22.14 15.36
CA TYR A 57 8.44 -20.84 14.74
C TYR A 57 8.43 -19.74 15.80
N VAL A 58 9.38 -18.81 15.70
CA VAL A 58 9.53 -17.69 16.64
C VAL A 58 9.42 -16.39 15.85
N LEU A 59 8.46 -15.55 16.22
CA LEU A 59 8.34 -14.17 15.77
C LEU A 59 8.91 -13.24 16.83
N LEU A 60 9.87 -12.41 16.44
CA LEU A 60 10.49 -11.38 17.28
C LEU A 60 10.16 -10.01 16.68
N GLU A 61 9.47 -9.16 17.44
CA GLU A 61 9.28 -7.77 17.07
C GLU A 61 10.58 -6.99 17.32
N GLY A 62 11.10 -6.38 16.26
CA GLY A 62 12.39 -5.71 16.30
C GLY A 62 12.47 -4.49 17.22
N GLU A 63 11.32 -3.99 17.68
CA GLU A 63 11.25 -2.92 18.68
C GLU A 63 11.39 -3.42 20.12
N GLU A 64 11.06 -4.69 20.36
CA GLU A 64 10.99 -5.32 21.69
C GLU A 64 12.06 -6.38 21.91
N THR A 65 12.97 -6.60 20.94
CA THR A 65 13.99 -7.63 20.99
C THR A 65 15.40 -7.06 21.05
N SER A 66 16.37 -7.88 21.46
CA SER A 66 17.80 -7.57 21.48
C SER A 66 18.59 -8.44 20.52
N CYS A 67 19.82 -8.04 20.17
CA CYS A 67 20.71 -8.85 19.33
C CYS A 67 21.00 -10.22 19.96
N SER A 68 21.23 -10.27 21.28
CA SER A 68 21.45 -11.52 22.02
C SER A 68 20.23 -12.44 21.95
N ARG A 69 19.02 -11.91 22.08
CA ARG A 69 17.78 -12.69 21.99
C ARG A 69 17.57 -13.30 20.60
N ILE A 70 17.96 -12.58 19.54
CA ILE A 70 17.91 -13.09 18.16
C ILE A 70 18.86 -14.27 17.99
N ILE A 71 20.10 -14.14 18.49
CA ILE A 71 21.12 -15.20 18.43
C ILE A 71 20.66 -16.42 19.23
N GLU A 72 20.20 -16.24 20.46
CA GLU A 72 19.66 -17.32 21.31
C GLU A 72 18.51 -18.07 20.61
N ALA A 73 17.56 -17.35 20.03
CA ALA A 73 16.44 -17.96 19.32
C ALA A 73 16.90 -18.75 18.09
N ALA A 74 17.92 -18.25 17.38
CA ALA A 74 18.45 -18.89 16.18
C ALA A 74 19.33 -20.11 16.48
N GLU A 75 20.02 -20.15 17.65
CA GLU A 75 20.84 -21.29 18.11
C GLU A 75 20.02 -22.41 18.75
N THR A 76 18.76 -22.17 19.09
CA THR A 76 17.90 -23.21 19.64
C THR A 76 17.59 -24.26 18.57
N PHE A 77 17.87 -25.52 18.85
CA PHE A 77 17.64 -26.64 17.93
C PHE A 77 16.17 -27.05 17.88
N SER A 78 15.72 -27.43 16.68
CA SER A 78 14.45 -28.15 16.52
C SER A 78 14.69 -29.65 16.59
N MET A 79 13.84 -30.37 17.31
CA MET A 79 13.86 -31.83 17.37
C MET A 79 12.85 -32.49 16.41
N PHE A 80 11.85 -31.76 15.95
CA PHE A 80 10.69 -32.30 15.24
C PHE A 80 10.39 -31.66 13.89
N SER A 81 10.99 -30.52 13.59
CA SER A 81 10.84 -29.81 12.34
C SER A 81 12.07 -29.96 11.45
N ALA A 82 11.88 -29.93 10.14
CA ALA A 82 12.98 -29.99 9.18
C ALA A 82 13.92 -28.78 9.32
N ARG A 83 13.37 -27.60 9.61
CA ARG A 83 14.09 -26.38 9.97
C ARG A 83 13.29 -25.58 10.97
N ARG A 84 13.99 -24.90 11.90
CA ARG A 84 13.44 -23.87 12.75
C ARG A 84 13.33 -22.56 11.96
N ILE A 85 12.32 -21.75 12.24
CA ILE A 85 12.16 -20.43 11.62
C ILE A 85 12.14 -19.37 12.72
N VAL A 86 13.05 -18.43 12.62
CA VAL A 86 13.10 -17.23 13.48
C VAL A 86 12.87 -16.01 12.57
N TRP A 87 11.77 -15.31 12.78
CA TRP A 87 11.42 -14.12 12.03
C TRP A 87 11.55 -12.87 12.88
N VAL A 88 12.48 -12.01 12.52
CA VAL A 88 12.73 -10.70 13.14
C VAL A 88 12.10 -9.63 12.28
N ARG A 89 11.02 -9.03 12.76
CA ARG A 89 10.24 -8.04 12.02
C ARG A 89 10.56 -6.62 12.48
N ASN A 90 10.74 -5.68 11.55
CA ASN A 90 10.95 -4.26 11.81
C ASN A 90 12.16 -3.98 12.74
N PHE A 91 13.27 -4.62 12.47
CA PHE A 91 14.47 -4.49 13.30
C PHE A 91 15.19 -3.17 13.05
N LYS A 92 15.20 -2.27 14.03
CA LYS A 92 15.72 -0.88 13.90
C LYS A 92 17.16 -0.78 13.38
N PRO A 93 18.12 -1.68 13.74
CA PRO A 93 19.46 -1.65 13.18
C PRO A 93 19.57 -1.84 11.66
N LEU A 94 18.50 -2.27 10.98
CA LEU A 94 18.43 -2.26 9.49
C LEU A 94 18.36 -0.84 8.91
N LEU A 95 17.91 0.13 9.71
CA LEU A 95 17.75 1.52 9.30
C LEU A 95 18.84 2.45 9.81
N SER A 96 19.44 2.13 10.98
CA SER A 96 20.43 2.99 11.62
C SER A 96 21.36 2.22 12.56
N ASP A 97 22.67 2.45 12.43
CA ASP A 97 23.68 1.93 13.38
C ASP A 97 23.63 2.60 14.77
N SER A 98 22.85 3.68 14.89
CA SER A 98 22.60 4.41 16.15
C SER A 98 21.15 4.18 16.62
N ALA A 99 20.55 3.05 16.30
CA ALA A 99 19.21 2.70 16.74
C ALA A 99 19.13 2.68 18.26
N ARG A 100 18.15 3.40 18.82
CA ARG A 100 17.96 3.46 20.28
C ARG A 100 17.70 2.07 20.85
N GLY A 101 18.45 1.71 21.88
CA GLY A 101 18.36 0.42 22.57
C GLY A 101 19.36 -0.63 22.06
N PHE A 102 20.24 -0.27 21.11
CA PHE A 102 21.26 -1.18 20.58
C PHE A 102 22.63 -0.52 20.62
N SER A 103 23.64 -1.22 21.17
CA SER A 103 25.03 -0.81 21.11
C SER A 103 25.65 -1.18 19.75
N LYS A 104 26.71 -0.48 19.37
CA LYS A 104 27.46 -0.80 18.15
C LYS A 104 28.13 -2.18 18.22
N GLU A 105 28.51 -2.57 19.39
CA GLU A 105 29.15 -3.85 19.70
C GLU A 105 28.17 -5.00 19.49
N GLU A 106 26.95 -4.91 20.01
CA GLU A 106 25.89 -5.91 19.82
C GLU A 106 25.50 -6.05 18.37
N ILE A 107 25.39 -4.92 17.63
CA ILE A 107 25.07 -4.96 16.18
C ILE A 107 26.20 -5.66 15.40
N LYS A 108 27.47 -5.43 15.77
CA LYS A 108 28.62 -6.11 15.14
C LYS A 108 28.65 -7.60 15.48
N GLU A 109 28.33 -7.97 16.70
CA GLU A 109 28.23 -9.37 17.13
C GLU A 109 27.17 -10.10 16.31
N LEU A 110 25.95 -9.55 16.19
CA LEU A 110 24.89 -10.10 15.34
C LEU A 110 25.32 -10.17 13.86
N ALA A 111 25.99 -9.12 13.34
CA ALA A 111 26.49 -9.10 11.96
C ALA A 111 27.56 -10.17 11.70
N ASN A 112 28.36 -10.54 12.70
CA ASN A 112 29.30 -11.64 12.59
C ASN A 112 28.59 -13.00 12.70
N TYR A 113 27.64 -13.13 13.64
CA TYR A 113 26.83 -14.34 13.78
C TYR A 113 26.12 -14.73 12.49
N ILE A 114 25.58 -13.77 11.73
CA ILE A 114 24.92 -14.00 10.43
C ILE A 114 25.79 -14.81 9.45
N LYS A 115 27.11 -14.67 9.50
CA LYS A 115 28.05 -15.39 8.61
C LYS A 115 28.16 -16.87 8.98
N GLU A 116 28.01 -17.19 10.26
CA GLU A 116 28.24 -18.52 10.85
C GLU A 116 26.96 -19.13 11.45
N SER A 117 25.79 -18.56 11.14
CA SER A 117 24.50 -18.96 11.71
C SER A 117 24.21 -20.46 11.52
N ASN A 118 23.39 -21.00 12.44
CA ASN A 118 22.99 -22.39 12.48
C ASN A 118 22.30 -22.84 11.20
N GLU A 119 22.71 -23.96 10.61
CA GLU A 119 22.17 -24.50 9.36
C GLU A 119 20.76 -25.08 9.49
N GLN A 120 20.36 -25.46 10.70
CA GLN A 120 19.02 -25.98 10.97
C GLN A 120 17.98 -24.87 11.16
N THR A 121 18.41 -23.60 11.22
CA THR A 121 17.53 -22.45 11.39
C THR A 121 17.49 -21.62 10.11
N ILE A 122 16.30 -21.14 9.73
CA ILE A 122 16.14 -20.07 8.77
C ILE A 122 15.89 -18.80 9.58
N LEU A 123 16.88 -17.92 9.64
CA LEU A 123 16.80 -16.61 10.30
C LEU A 123 16.36 -15.58 9.27
N ILE A 124 15.20 -14.97 9.48
CA ILE A 124 14.57 -14.03 8.56
C ILE A 124 14.53 -12.65 9.19
N PHE A 125 15.16 -11.68 8.55
CA PHE A 125 14.98 -10.27 8.86
C PHE A 125 14.00 -9.64 7.88
N SER A 126 13.06 -8.85 8.37
CA SER A 126 12.17 -8.10 7.49
C SER A 126 11.90 -6.68 7.97
N ALA A 127 11.74 -5.78 7.00
CA ALA A 127 11.33 -4.39 7.20
C ALA A 127 10.70 -3.83 5.93
N GLU A 128 9.92 -2.76 6.04
CA GLU A 128 9.41 -2.05 4.86
C GLU A 128 10.55 -1.35 4.12
N GLU A 129 11.45 -0.71 4.87
CA GLU A 129 12.64 -0.05 4.34
C GLU A 129 13.91 -0.61 4.98
N VAL A 130 14.98 -0.62 4.23
CA VAL A 130 16.32 -1.04 4.69
C VAL A 130 17.37 -0.08 4.16
N LYS A 131 18.19 0.44 5.07
CA LYS A 131 19.34 1.26 4.68
C LYS A 131 20.56 0.36 4.47
N MET A 132 20.89 0.07 3.22
CA MET A 132 21.94 -0.88 2.83
C MET A 132 23.36 -0.48 3.26
N THR A 133 23.56 0.70 3.89
CA THR A 133 24.84 1.20 4.40
C THR A 133 25.06 0.93 5.87
N THR A 134 24.06 0.43 6.62
CA THR A 134 24.26 0.05 8.03
C THR A 134 25.13 -1.20 8.14
N VAL A 135 25.80 -1.38 9.27
CA VAL A 135 26.68 -2.53 9.54
C VAL A 135 25.94 -3.85 9.34
N LEU A 136 24.73 -3.95 9.90
CA LEU A 136 23.91 -5.16 9.80
C LEU A 136 23.43 -5.41 8.36
N SER A 137 22.89 -4.40 7.69
CA SER A 137 22.38 -4.54 6.32
C SER A 137 23.50 -4.87 5.33
N ALA A 138 24.71 -4.31 5.54
CA ALA A 138 25.87 -4.63 4.73
C ALA A 138 26.35 -6.08 4.93
N ALA A 139 26.24 -6.62 6.15
CA ALA A 139 26.52 -8.02 6.43
C ALA A 139 25.47 -8.93 5.79
N LEU A 140 24.18 -8.62 5.95
CA LEU A 140 23.08 -9.35 5.31
C LEU A 140 23.20 -9.38 3.79
N LYS A 141 23.52 -8.26 3.15
CA LYS A 141 23.73 -8.19 1.69
C LYS A 141 24.82 -9.14 1.18
N LYS A 142 25.80 -9.45 2.00
CA LYS A 142 26.93 -10.36 1.65
C LYS A 142 26.63 -11.82 1.94
N SER A 143 25.86 -12.11 2.98
CA SER A 143 25.72 -13.45 3.55
C SER A 143 24.29 -13.98 3.60
N ALA A 144 23.31 -13.24 3.10
CA ALA A 144 21.91 -13.63 3.10
C ALA A 144 21.31 -13.61 1.67
N GLN A 145 20.28 -14.41 1.45
CA GLN A 145 19.42 -14.23 0.27
C GLN A 145 18.50 -13.03 0.53
N CYS A 146 18.58 -12.04 -0.38
CA CYS A 146 17.80 -10.81 -0.27
C CYS A 146 16.62 -10.82 -1.26
N TYR A 147 15.45 -10.44 -0.76
CA TYR A 147 14.21 -10.33 -1.54
C TYR A 147 13.62 -8.94 -1.35
N ASP A 148 13.54 -8.20 -2.45
CA ASP A 148 12.87 -6.89 -2.50
C ASP A 148 11.43 -7.10 -2.98
N PHE A 149 10.48 -6.98 -2.06
CA PHE A 149 9.06 -7.09 -2.34
C PHE A 149 8.45 -5.71 -2.60
N ASP A 150 8.82 -5.12 -3.72
CA ASP A 150 8.22 -3.88 -4.21
C ASP A 150 6.84 -4.14 -4.84
N LYS A 151 6.18 -3.08 -5.32
CA LYS A 151 4.88 -3.20 -6.01
C LYS A 151 5.00 -4.15 -7.21
N ILE A 152 4.02 -5.05 -7.36
CA ILE A 152 3.95 -5.98 -8.49
C ILE A 152 3.42 -5.29 -9.76
N ASP A 153 3.71 -5.87 -10.92
CA ASP A 153 3.24 -5.33 -12.19
C ASP A 153 1.74 -5.58 -12.43
N LYS A 154 1.17 -4.93 -13.46
CA LYS A 154 -0.27 -5.02 -13.78
C LYS A 154 -0.72 -6.44 -14.13
N ALA A 155 0.13 -7.24 -14.76
CA ALA A 155 -0.18 -8.62 -15.12
C ALA A 155 -0.21 -9.51 -13.88
N GLU A 156 0.73 -9.32 -12.97
CA GLU A 156 0.83 -10.03 -11.69
C GLU A 156 -0.34 -9.65 -10.78
N PHE A 157 -0.69 -8.36 -10.71
CA PHE A 157 -1.82 -7.84 -9.94
C PHE A 157 -3.14 -8.43 -10.44
N SER A 158 -3.34 -8.46 -11.77
CA SER A 158 -4.50 -9.10 -12.40
C SER A 158 -4.55 -10.60 -12.11
N SER A 159 -3.40 -11.28 -12.16
CA SER A 159 -3.31 -12.71 -11.87
C SER A 159 -3.61 -13.01 -10.39
N PHE A 160 -3.17 -12.14 -9.48
CA PHE A 160 -3.48 -12.23 -8.06
C PHE A 160 -5.00 -12.15 -7.83
N ALA A 161 -5.68 -11.16 -8.41
CA ALA A 161 -7.13 -11.00 -8.31
C ALA A 161 -7.88 -12.23 -8.85
N LYS A 162 -7.57 -12.64 -10.08
CA LYS A 162 -8.20 -13.82 -10.72
C LYS A 162 -8.06 -15.08 -9.87
N LYS A 163 -6.87 -15.31 -9.30
CA LYS A 163 -6.63 -16.46 -8.42
C LYS A 163 -7.50 -16.42 -7.18
N ARG A 164 -7.67 -15.24 -6.56
CA ARG A 164 -8.48 -15.06 -5.36
C ARG A 164 -9.96 -15.30 -5.63
N PHE A 165 -10.52 -14.72 -6.70
CA PHE A 165 -11.89 -14.96 -7.11
C PHE A 165 -12.14 -16.42 -7.42
N LYS A 166 -11.24 -17.07 -8.19
CA LYS A 166 -11.33 -18.49 -8.49
C LYS A 166 -11.30 -19.38 -7.24
N GLN A 167 -10.47 -19.04 -6.25
CA GLN A 167 -10.41 -19.78 -4.97
C GLN A 167 -11.71 -19.67 -4.17
N ALA A 168 -12.43 -18.56 -4.32
CA ALA A 168 -13.75 -18.35 -3.72
C ALA A 168 -14.91 -18.94 -4.54
N GLY A 169 -14.62 -19.58 -5.68
CA GLY A 169 -15.64 -20.14 -6.57
C GLY A 169 -16.40 -19.10 -7.41
N VAL A 170 -15.86 -17.88 -7.54
CA VAL A 170 -16.50 -16.75 -8.22
C VAL A 170 -15.71 -16.37 -9.45
N GLU A 171 -16.40 -15.98 -10.54
CA GLU A 171 -15.74 -15.51 -11.75
C GLU A 171 -15.77 -13.98 -11.85
N ILE A 172 -14.69 -13.40 -12.37
CA ILE A 172 -14.60 -11.97 -12.70
C ILE A 172 -14.30 -11.78 -14.18
N GLY A 173 -15.15 -11.00 -14.86
CA GLY A 173 -14.97 -10.65 -16.26
C GLY A 173 -13.85 -9.62 -16.49
N PRO A 174 -13.34 -9.50 -17.74
CA PRO A 174 -12.25 -8.57 -18.04
C PRO A 174 -12.58 -7.11 -17.73
N ALA A 175 -13.79 -6.65 -17.99
CA ALA A 175 -14.24 -5.28 -17.73
C ALA A 175 -14.29 -5.00 -16.23
N ALA A 176 -14.94 -5.87 -15.44
CA ALA A 176 -15.01 -5.76 -14.00
C ALA A 176 -13.60 -5.81 -13.35
N LEU A 177 -12.71 -6.68 -13.86
CA LEU A 177 -11.34 -6.73 -13.39
C LEU A 177 -10.56 -5.44 -13.69
N SER A 178 -10.75 -4.85 -14.87
CA SER A 178 -10.11 -3.57 -15.23
C SER A 178 -10.59 -2.46 -14.32
N LEU A 179 -11.91 -2.36 -14.10
CA LEU A 179 -12.51 -1.41 -13.18
C LEU A 179 -11.96 -1.60 -11.74
N LEU A 180 -11.94 -2.83 -11.24
CA LEU A 180 -11.38 -3.14 -9.91
C LEU A 180 -9.93 -2.64 -9.77
N ILE A 181 -9.11 -2.82 -10.80
CA ILE A 181 -7.71 -2.38 -10.77
C ILE A 181 -7.62 -0.85 -10.80
N GLU A 182 -8.46 -0.19 -11.57
CA GLU A 182 -8.50 1.29 -11.69
C GLU A 182 -8.94 1.93 -10.37
N GLU A 183 -10.01 1.42 -9.78
CA GLU A 183 -10.57 1.93 -8.52
C GLU A 183 -9.61 1.83 -7.32
N THR A 184 -8.65 0.90 -7.36
CA THR A 184 -7.69 0.75 -6.26
C THR A 184 -6.62 1.85 -6.21
N GLY A 185 -6.33 2.52 -7.30
CA GLY A 185 -5.20 3.45 -7.38
C GLY A 185 -3.82 2.82 -7.11
N TYR A 186 -3.69 1.48 -7.08
CA TYR A 186 -2.46 0.76 -6.74
C TYR A 186 -1.23 1.22 -7.54
N PHE A 187 -1.42 1.53 -8.82
CA PHE A 187 -0.34 1.96 -9.72
C PHE A 187 -0.05 3.45 -9.67
N ASN A 188 -0.79 4.22 -8.86
CA ASN A 188 -0.42 5.59 -8.57
C ASN A 188 0.82 5.58 -7.66
N LYS A 189 1.86 6.34 -8.05
CA LYS A 189 3.14 6.38 -7.32
C LYS A 189 3.01 6.96 -5.92
N GLU A 190 2.02 7.81 -5.71
CA GLU A 190 1.78 8.48 -4.43
C GLU A 190 0.72 7.78 -3.57
N SER A 191 0.14 6.70 -4.09
CA SER A 191 -0.87 5.94 -3.37
C SER A 191 -0.20 5.01 -2.35
N ASP A 192 -0.69 5.08 -1.10
CA ASP A 192 -0.34 4.13 -0.05
C ASP A 192 -1.12 2.82 -0.14
N TYR A 193 -1.86 2.64 -1.23
CA TYR A 193 -2.57 1.39 -1.47
C TYR A 193 -1.59 0.26 -1.75
N ARG A 194 -1.79 -0.89 -1.08
CA ARG A 194 -0.92 -2.06 -1.11
C ARG A 194 -1.73 -3.34 -1.37
N LEU A 195 -1.07 -4.44 -1.65
CA LEU A 195 -1.70 -5.76 -1.86
C LEU A 195 -2.56 -6.21 -0.67
N PHE A 196 -2.24 -5.78 0.54
CA PHE A 196 -3.07 -6.05 1.71
C PHE A 196 -4.47 -5.41 1.56
N HIS A 197 -4.54 -4.14 1.16
CA HIS A 197 -5.80 -3.45 0.89
C HIS A 197 -6.56 -4.14 -0.24
N PHE A 198 -5.85 -4.50 -1.31
CA PHE A 198 -6.44 -5.20 -2.46
C PHE A 198 -7.01 -6.56 -2.08
N ALA A 199 -6.30 -7.33 -1.26
CA ALA A 199 -6.81 -8.60 -0.76
C ALA A 199 -8.10 -8.44 0.06
N ASN A 200 -8.20 -7.40 0.87
CA ASN A 200 -9.40 -7.06 1.64
C ASN A 200 -10.54 -6.60 0.72
N ASP A 201 -10.25 -5.77 -0.28
CA ASP A 201 -11.28 -5.30 -1.21
C ASP A 201 -11.83 -6.45 -2.06
N ILE A 202 -10.98 -7.37 -2.51
CA ILE A 202 -11.45 -8.60 -3.17
C ILE A 202 -12.39 -9.40 -2.24
N GLN A 203 -12.08 -9.51 -0.95
CA GLN A 203 -12.95 -10.21 0.00
C GLN A 203 -14.30 -9.50 0.18
N LYS A 204 -14.30 -8.15 0.24
CA LYS A 204 -15.55 -7.37 0.29
C LYS A 204 -16.40 -7.59 -0.96
N VAL A 205 -15.78 -7.52 -2.14
CA VAL A 205 -16.46 -7.79 -3.41
C VAL A 205 -17.10 -9.18 -3.42
N ILE A 206 -16.34 -10.21 -2.99
CA ILE A 206 -16.85 -11.59 -2.91
C ILE A 206 -18.01 -11.70 -1.93
N ALA A 207 -17.88 -11.08 -0.75
CA ALA A 207 -18.92 -11.15 0.29
C ALA A 207 -20.19 -10.38 -0.08
N HIS A 208 -20.10 -9.37 -0.94
CA HIS A 208 -21.22 -8.55 -1.38
C HIS A 208 -21.93 -9.10 -2.63
N SER A 209 -21.22 -9.90 -3.42
CA SER A 209 -21.79 -10.44 -4.66
C SER A 209 -22.82 -11.54 -4.34
N ASP A 210 -24.01 -11.42 -4.92
CA ASP A 210 -25.10 -12.41 -4.79
C ASP A 210 -24.98 -13.58 -5.78
N GLY A 211 -23.89 -13.62 -6.57
CA GLY A 211 -23.80 -14.52 -7.69
C GLY A 211 -22.46 -15.22 -7.87
N VAL A 212 -22.42 -16.04 -8.92
CA VAL A 212 -21.19 -16.77 -9.34
C VAL A 212 -20.24 -15.84 -10.12
N ARG A 213 -20.74 -14.67 -10.58
CA ARG A 213 -19.98 -13.75 -11.41
C ARG A 213 -20.00 -12.34 -10.84
N ILE A 214 -18.82 -11.78 -10.68
CA ILE A 214 -18.63 -10.39 -10.25
C ILE A 214 -18.96 -9.43 -11.37
N THR A 215 -19.80 -8.44 -11.07
CA THR A 215 -20.18 -7.36 -11.96
C THR A 215 -19.41 -6.07 -11.66
N GLU A 216 -19.47 -5.10 -12.57
CA GLU A 216 -18.92 -3.77 -12.33
C GLU A 216 -19.66 -3.04 -11.19
N GLU A 217 -20.96 -3.31 -11.04
CA GLU A 217 -21.79 -2.76 -9.97
C GLU A 217 -21.33 -3.26 -8.58
N ASP A 218 -21.00 -4.55 -8.45
CA ASP A 218 -20.46 -5.12 -7.20
C ASP A 218 -19.18 -4.41 -6.80
N ILE A 219 -18.33 -4.08 -7.77
CA ILE A 219 -17.06 -3.38 -7.53
C ILE A 219 -17.32 -1.95 -7.07
N LEU A 220 -18.15 -1.19 -7.81
CA LEU A 220 -18.45 0.21 -7.47
C LEU A 220 -19.13 0.36 -6.12
N ARG A 221 -19.87 -0.66 -5.66
CA ARG A 221 -20.51 -0.66 -4.34
C ARG A 221 -19.57 -1.01 -3.20
N THR A 222 -18.48 -1.73 -3.46
CA THR A 222 -17.67 -2.35 -2.41
C THR A 222 -16.24 -1.85 -2.33
N VAL A 223 -15.67 -1.48 -3.48
CA VAL A 223 -14.29 -0.99 -3.54
C VAL A 223 -14.30 0.52 -3.46
N SER A 224 -13.84 1.00 -2.32
CA SER A 224 -13.52 2.42 -2.19
C SER A 224 -12.27 2.68 -3.01
N GLY A 225 -12.42 3.29 -4.17
CA GLY A 225 -11.32 3.89 -4.90
C GLY A 225 -10.56 4.88 -3.99
N ASP A 226 -9.37 5.29 -4.41
CA ASP A 226 -8.68 6.39 -3.77
C ASP A 226 -9.65 7.58 -3.66
N LEU A 227 -9.83 8.10 -2.45
CA LEU A 227 -10.76 9.21 -2.18
C LEU A 227 -10.51 10.39 -3.13
N GLU A 228 -9.27 10.59 -3.54
CA GLU A 228 -8.91 11.58 -4.55
C GLU A 228 -9.52 11.28 -5.92
N THR A 229 -9.53 10.02 -6.34
CA THR A 229 -10.15 9.61 -7.61
C THR A 229 -11.65 9.89 -7.59
N PHE A 230 -12.34 9.56 -6.52
CA PHE A 230 -13.77 9.88 -6.37
C PHE A 230 -14.03 11.38 -6.39
N VAL A 231 -13.20 12.19 -5.74
CA VAL A 231 -13.33 13.64 -5.79
C VAL A 231 -13.12 14.17 -7.20
N PHE A 232 -12.20 13.60 -7.98
CA PHE A 232 -12.05 13.95 -9.39
C PHE A 232 -13.29 13.57 -10.24
N ASP A 233 -13.84 12.37 -10.04
CA ASP A 233 -15.04 11.93 -10.73
C ASP A 233 -16.27 12.78 -10.35
N MET A 234 -16.35 13.21 -9.09
CA MET A 234 -17.35 14.15 -8.62
C MET A 234 -17.17 15.53 -9.27
N LEU A 235 -15.93 16.03 -9.39
CA LEU A 235 -15.61 17.26 -10.11
C LEU A 235 -16.01 17.17 -11.59
N ASP A 236 -15.75 16.03 -12.24
CA ASP A 236 -16.19 15.78 -13.62
C ASP A 236 -17.71 15.84 -13.74
N ALA A 237 -18.43 15.20 -12.82
CA ALA A 237 -19.89 15.20 -12.82
C ALA A 237 -20.45 16.63 -12.59
N ILE A 238 -19.90 17.37 -11.64
CA ILE A 238 -20.28 18.76 -11.37
C ILE A 238 -19.99 19.65 -12.58
N THR A 239 -18.78 19.54 -13.16
CA THR A 239 -18.39 20.34 -14.34
C THR A 239 -19.26 20.05 -15.56
N ALA A 240 -19.75 18.81 -15.69
CA ALA A 240 -20.67 18.39 -16.74
C ALA A 240 -22.15 18.72 -16.43
N ASN A 241 -22.43 19.43 -15.32
CA ASN A 241 -23.77 19.73 -14.80
C ASN A 241 -24.64 18.47 -14.56
N LYS A 242 -23.99 17.34 -14.16
CA LYS A 242 -24.63 16.06 -13.83
C LYS A 242 -24.71 15.88 -12.33
N LYS A 243 -25.53 16.71 -11.66
CA LYS A 243 -25.64 16.72 -10.19
C LYS A 243 -26.05 15.36 -9.63
N ASP A 244 -26.97 14.63 -10.27
CA ASP A 244 -27.39 13.29 -9.84
C ASP A 244 -26.20 12.32 -9.75
N LYS A 245 -25.29 12.38 -10.74
CA LYS A 245 -24.07 11.56 -10.72
C LYS A 245 -23.11 11.99 -9.60
N ALA A 246 -22.99 13.28 -9.33
CA ALA A 246 -22.17 13.78 -8.23
C ALA A 246 -22.68 13.29 -6.86
N PHE A 247 -24.00 13.34 -6.65
CA PHE A 247 -24.63 12.78 -5.46
C PHE A 247 -24.42 11.26 -5.36
N GLN A 248 -24.58 10.51 -6.44
CA GLN A 248 -24.35 9.07 -6.45
C GLN A 248 -22.91 8.73 -6.05
N ILE A 249 -21.92 9.49 -6.53
CA ILE A 249 -20.53 9.34 -6.15
C ILE A 249 -20.35 9.64 -4.65
N LEU A 250 -20.92 10.73 -4.14
CA LEU A 250 -20.87 11.05 -2.70
C LEU A 250 -21.43 9.93 -1.84
N TYR A 251 -22.63 9.42 -2.18
CA TYR A 251 -23.24 8.33 -1.41
C TYR A 251 -22.41 7.05 -1.46
N ASN A 252 -21.82 6.70 -2.61
CA ASN A 252 -20.93 5.55 -2.71
C ASN A 252 -19.72 5.68 -1.77
N ILE A 253 -19.13 6.87 -1.68
CA ILE A 253 -18.01 7.14 -0.76
C ILE A 253 -18.47 6.99 0.70
N LEU A 254 -19.59 7.59 1.07
CA LEU A 254 -20.13 7.52 2.43
C LEU A 254 -20.49 6.07 2.83
N TYR A 255 -21.17 5.33 1.95
CA TYR A 255 -21.50 3.91 2.18
C TYR A 255 -20.28 3.01 2.25
N SER A 256 -19.14 3.40 1.64
CA SER A 256 -17.87 2.68 1.78
C SER A 256 -17.21 2.86 3.16
N GLY A 257 -17.85 3.63 4.06
CA GLY A 257 -17.37 3.84 5.43
C GLY A 257 -16.33 4.96 5.56
N LYS A 258 -16.16 5.81 4.53
CA LYS A 258 -15.34 7.02 4.66
C LYS A 258 -16.09 8.07 5.46
N ASP A 259 -15.40 8.65 6.42
CA ASP A 259 -15.98 9.73 7.22
C ASP A 259 -16.04 11.06 6.43
N ALA A 260 -17.03 11.89 6.76
CA ALA A 260 -17.25 13.13 6.05
C ALA A 260 -16.11 14.14 6.19
N PHE A 261 -15.35 14.13 7.30
CA PHE A 261 -14.20 15.02 7.48
C PHE A 261 -13.08 14.66 6.51
N SER A 262 -12.81 13.36 6.29
CA SER A 262 -11.84 12.89 5.29
C SER A 262 -12.27 13.33 3.89
N ILE A 263 -13.56 13.22 3.55
CA ILE A 263 -14.09 13.64 2.24
C ILE A 263 -13.89 15.15 2.06
N ILE A 264 -14.27 15.97 3.04
CA ILE A 264 -14.11 17.43 3.00
C ILE A 264 -12.64 17.81 2.86
N GLY A 265 -11.76 17.18 3.65
CA GLY A 265 -10.31 17.44 3.60
C GLY A 265 -9.74 17.22 2.19
N VAL A 266 -10.16 16.15 1.51
CA VAL A 266 -9.72 15.88 0.13
C VAL A 266 -10.33 16.87 -0.85
N ILE A 267 -11.62 17.22 -0.72
CA ILE A 267 -12.26 18.23 -1.57
C ILE A 267 -11.52 19.57 -1.44
N VAL A 268 -11.27 20.05 -0.22
CA VAL A 268 -10.51 21.28 0.05
C VAL A 268 -9.16 21.23 -0.64
N SER A 269 -8.37 20.18 -0.40
CA SER A 269 -7.03 20.02 -0.98
C SER A 269 -7.04 20.02 -2.52
N GLN A 270 -8.05 19.39 -3.13
CA GLN A 270 -8.16 19.36 -4.60
C GLN A 270 -8.55 20.72 -5.19
N PHE A 271 -9.46 21.46 -4.55
CA PHE A 271 -9.84 22.80 -5.00
C PHE A 271 -8.74 23.84 -4.77
N GLU A 272 -7.96 23.74 -3.68
CA GLU A 272 -6.78 24.57 -3.44
C GLU A 272 -5.71 24.36 -4.51
N LEU A 273 -5.42 23.07 -4.82
CA LEU A 273 -4.48 22.74 -5.88
C LEU A 273 -5.00 23.20 -7.25
N LEU A 274 -6.31 23.01 -7.53
CA LEU A 274 -6.93 23.46 -8.77
C LEU A 274 -6.85 24.97 -8.95
N LEU A 275 -7.09 25.74 -7.89
CA LEU A 275 -6.95 27.20 -7.90
C LEU A 275 -5.48 27.59 -8.18
N SER A 276 -4.54 26.96 -7.49
CA SER A 276 -3.11 27.21 -7.68
C SER A 276 -2.66 26.90 -9.12
N VAL A 277 -3.11 25.77 -9.68
CA VAL A 277 -2.86 25.40 -11.08
C VAL A 277 -3.49 26.43 -12.03
N LYS A 278 -4.69 26.90 -11.74
CA LYS A 278 -5.37 27.92 -12.54
C LYS A 278 -4.60 29.26 -12.54
N GLU A 279 -4.17 29.72 -11.36
CA GLU A 279 -3.40 30.96 -11.24
C GLU A 279 -2.07 30.88 -12.01
N LEU A 280 -1.31 29.81 -11.80
CA LEU A 280 -0.02 29.63 -12.51
C LEU A 280 -0.19 29.46 -14.01
N ARG A 281 -1.28 28.85 -14.45
CA ARG A 281 -1.60 28.73 -15.87
C ARG A 281 -1.97 30.08 -16.48
N ASP A 282 -2.76 30.89 -15.78
CA ASP A 282 -3.10 32.24 -16.24
C ASP A 282 -1.86 33.14 -16.31
N ASP A 283 -0.85 32.88 -15.46
CA ASP A 283 0.49 33.48 -15.49
C ASP A 283 1.36 32.93 -16.63
N GLY A 284 0.88 31.96 -17.44
CA GLY A 284 1.59 31.43 -18.60
C GLY A 284 2.63 30.34 -18.29
N LEU A 285 2.64 29.75 -17.08
CA LEU A 285 3.57 28.68 -16.73
C LEU A 285 3.19 27.36 -17.42
N ASP A 286 4.22 26.62 -17.82
CA ASP A 286 4.07 25.24 -18.30
C ASP A 286 3.98 24.22 -17.13
N LEU A 287 3.67 22.96 -17.43
CA LEU A 287 3.53 21.88 -16.45
C LEU A 287 4.77 21.70 -15.60
N SER A 288 5.97 21.76 -16.19
CA SER A 288 7.23 21.56 -15.47
C SER A 288 7.52 22.69 -14.49
N ALA A 289 7.26 23.93 -14.90
CA ALA A 289 7.39 25.12 -14.03
C ALA A 289 6.36 25.09 -12.90
N MET A 290 5.11 24.67 -13.16
CA MET A 290 4.08 24.49 -12.16
C MET A 290 4.50 23.43 -11.12
N HIS A 291 4.98 22.26 -11.57
CA HIS A 291 5.45 21.20 -10.69
C HIS A 291 6.61 21.68 -9.80
N LYS A 292 7.57 22.40 -10.36
CA LYS A 292 8.69 22.96 -9.59
C LYS A 292 8.23 23.97 -8.53
N LYS A 293 7.18 24.73 -8.80
CA LYS A 293 6.68 25.80 -7.91
C LYS A 293 5.73 25.28 -6.84
N LEU A 294 4.86 24.34 -7.18
CA LEU A 294 3.85 23.77 -6.27
C LEU A 294 4.39 22.58 -5.47
N GLY A 295 5.42 21.88 -5.98
CA GLY A 295 5.82 20.58 -5.45
C GLY A 295 4.75 19.51 -5.68
N GLY A 296 4.87 18.40 -4.99
CA GLY A 296 3.89 17.30 -5.06
C GLY A 296 3.95 16.52 -6.39
N SER A 297 2.83 15.91 -6.78
CA SER A 297 2.74 15.06 -7.94
C SER A 297 2.51 15.82 -9.24
N GLU A 298 3.41 15.65 -10.20
CA GLU A 298 3.22 16.15 -11.57
C GLU A 298 1.94 15.56 -12.19
N PHE A 299 1.62 14.30 -11.85
CA PHE A 299 0.41 13.64 -12.32
C PHE A 299 -0.88 14.34 -11.84
N ARG A 300 -0.94 14.74 -10.56
CA ARG A 300 -2.08 15.49 -10.00
C ARG A 300 -2.26 16.84 -10.71
N ILE A 301 -1.18 17.59 -10.90
CA ILE A 301 -1.19 18.87 -11.62
C ILE A 301 -1.70 18.66 -13.05
N LYS A 302 -1.17 17.65 -13.77
CA LYS A 302 -1.59 17.31 -15.13
C LYS A 302 -3.08 16.94 -15.20
N LYS A 303 -3.57 16.17 -14.21
CA LYS A 303 -5.00 15.79 -14.12
C LYS A 303 -5.91 17.00 -13.90
N LEU A 304 -5.44 18.04 -13.19
CA LEU A 304 -6.19 19.26 -12.92
C LEU A 304 -6.17 20.30 -14.06
N MET A 305 -5.22 20.22 -14.98
CA MET A 305 -5.10 21.15 -16.11
C MET A 305 -6.39 21.31 -16.97
N PRO A 306 -7.13 20.24 -17.34
CA PRO A 306 -8.40 20.36 -18.06
C PRO A 306 -9.47 21.15 -17.27
N TYR A 307 -9.53 20.94 -15.93
CA TYR A 307 -10.48 21.66 -15.07
C TYR A 307 -10.09 23.13 -14.91
N ALA A 308 -8.80 23.43 -14.77
CA ALA A 308 -8.30 24.80 -14.72
C ALA A 308 -8.70 25.62 -15.96
N SER A 309 -9.00 24.95 -17.10
CA SER A 309 -9.52 25.61 -18.30
C SER A 309 -11.00 25.96 -18.23
N LYS A 310 -11.78 25.21 -17.46
CA LYS A 310 -13.24 25.32 -17.40
C LYS A 310 -13.71 26.28 -16.32
N TYR A 311 -12.91 26.51 -15.29
CA TYR A 311 -13.24 27.39 -14.18
C TYR A 311 -12.54 28.74 -14.26
N THR A 312 -13.20 29.78 -13.76
CA THR A 312 -12.57 31.08 -13.48
C THR A 312 -11.97 31.07 -12.06
N GLN A 313 -10.91 31.85 -11.85
CA GLN A 313 -10.34 32.00 -10.48
C GLN A 313 -11.40 32.47 -9.48
N LYS A 314 -12.31 33.39 -9.89
CA LYS A 314 -13.40 33.87 -9.05
C LYS A 314 -14.30 32.72 -8.59
N LYS A 315 -14.78 31.87 -9.53
CA LYS A 315 -15.63 30.72 -9.19
C LYS A 315 -14.92 29.73 -8.26
N LEU A 316 -13.63 29.46 -8.47
CA LEU A 316 -12.86 28.58 -7.59
C LEU A 316 -12.72 29.15 -6.19
N LYS A 317 -12.49 30.46 -6.03
CA LYS A 317 -12.42 31.13 -4.72
C LYS A 317 -13.79 31.10 -4.00
N GLU A 318 -14.87 31.32 -4.74
CA GLU A 318 -16.23 31.19 -4.20
C GLU A 318 -16.53 29.77 -3.72
N THR A 319 -16.13 28.76 -4.50
CA THR A 319 -16.30 27.34 -4.15
C THR A 319 -15.47 26.96 -2.92
N LEU A 320 -14.22 27.42 -2.83
CA LEU A 320 -13.39 27.22 -1.65
C LEU A 320 -13.99 27.87 -0.40
N SER A 321 -14.50 29.08 -0.51
CA SER A 321 -15.19 29.75 0.59
C SER A 321 -16.42 28.97 1.05
N ALA A 322 -17.19 28.40 0.11
CA ALA A 322 -18.35 27.57 0.44
C ALA A 322 -17.96 26.29 1.16
N ILE A 323 -16.90 25.57 0.71
CA ILE A 323 -16.49 24.33 1.38
C ILE A 323 -15.85 24.59 2.76
N TYR A 324 -15.15 25.69 2.96
CA TYR A 324 -14.66 26.10 4.30
C TYR A 324 -15.81 26.40 5.25
N GLU A 325 -16.88 27.02 4.76
CA GLU A 325 -18.08 27.26 5.57
C GLU A 325 -18.77 25.94 5.95
N VAL A 326 -18.85 24.98 5.02
CA VAL A 326 -19.34 23.63 5.30
C VAL A 326 -18.48 22.94 6.36
N ASP A 327 -17.16 22.96 6.23
CA ASP A 327 -16.23 22.39 7.20
C ASP A 327 -16.42 23.03 8.60
N ARG A 328 -16.57 24.34 8.65
CA ARG A 328 -16.87 25.07 9.89
C ARG A 328 -18.19 24.64 10.52
N GLN A 329 -19.25 24.53 9.73
CA GLN A 329 -20.58 24.15 10.22
C GLN A 329 -20.60 22.72 10.79
N ILE A 330 -19.89 21.79 10.17
CA ILE A 330 -19.73 20.42 10.67
C ILE A 330 -18.92 20.44 11.99
N LYS A 331 -17.78 21.13 12.02
CA LYS A 331 -16.91 21.19 13.22
C LYS A 331 -17.57 21.87 14.42
N THR A 332 -18.49 22.78 14.17
CA THR A 332 -19.26 23.46 15.23
C THR A 332 -20.57 22.76 15.60
N GLY A 333 -20.88 21.62 14.93
CA GLY A 333 -22.10 20.85 15.19
C GLY A 333 -23.39 21.52 14.71
N LEU A 334 -23.29 22.56 13.85
CA LEU A 334 -24.45 23.27 13.30
C LEU A 334 -25.18 22.50 12.22
N LEU A 335 -24.45 21.64 11.50
CA LEU A 335 -25.00 20.78 10.45
C LEU A 335 -24.48 19.34 10.60
N ASP A 336 -25.35 18.39 10.30
CA ASP A 336 -24.93 17.01 10.06
C ASP A 336 -23.95 16.93 8.88
N SER A 337 -22.94 16.10 9.02
CA SER A 337 -21.84 16.04 8.06
C SER A 337 -22.25 15.58 6.67
N GLN A 338 -23.19 14.65 6.57
CA GLN A 338 -23.71 14.19 5.28
C GLN A 338 -24.56 15.27 4.62
N MET A 339 -25.49 15.87 5.38
CA MET A 339 -26.34 16.97 4.90
C MET A 339 -25.52 18.17 4.42
N ALA A 340 -24.44 18.51 5.13
CA ALA A 340 -23.56 19.60 4.77
C ALA A 340 -22.84 19.36 3.42
N LEU A 341 -22.38 18.14 3.16
CA LEU A 341 -21.79 17.74 1.88
C LEU A 341 -22.84 17.75 0.73
N GLU A 342 -24.07 17.31 1.02
CA GLU A 342 -25.17 17.35 0.05
C GLU A 342 -25.51 18.79 -0.36
N LEU A 343 -25.62 19.70 0.62
CA LEU A 343 -25.86 21.12 0.37
C LEU A 343 -24.72 21.75 -0.43
N PHE A 344 -23.47 21.38 -0.14
CA PHE A 344 -22.32 21.85 -0.90
C PHE A 344 -22.41 21.44 -2.38
N ILE A 345 -22.70 20.17 -2.68
CA ILE A 345 -22.84 19.67 -4.06
C ILE A 345 -24.03 20.32 -4.77
N ALA A 346 -25.13 20.54 -4.05
CA ALA A 346 -26.29 21.21 -4.60
C ALA A 346 -26.00 22.68 -4.98
N GLY A 347 -25.13 23.36 -4.25
CA GLY A 347 -24.79 24.78 -4.41
C GLY A 347 -23.72 25.09 -5.45
N ILE A 348 -22.91 24.10 -5.86
CA ILE A 348 -21.91 24.28 -6.91
C ILE A 348 -22.57 24.21 -8.29
#